data_c271febf87de74b5ee56c1c1583c55ad
#
_entry.id   c271febf87de74b5ee56c1c1583c55ad
#
_cell.length_a   1.000
_cell.length_b   1.000
_cell.length_c   1.000
_cell.angle_alpha   90.00
_cell.angle_beta   90.00
_cell.angle_gamma   90.00
#
_symmetry.space_group_name_H-M   'P 1'
#
loop_
_entity.id
_entity.type
_entity.pdbx_description
1 polymer ?
#
loop_
_entity_poly.entity_id
_entity_poly.type
_entity_poly.pdbx_seq_one_letter_code
_entity_poly.pdbx_strand_id
1 'polypeptide(L)'
;LDDAASDGVKEQWYAFRNDRHGDKDLHQLPSSWKSSIYLLDPANKEWQAYIAERNDEVYSSFDFDGYQIDQLGSRGDLYDYSGSKLNLPRGYASFIDAMKQRHPQKRLVMNAVGSYGASQIAGSGKVDFCYNELWGDEADFSHLHSVIKANDNYSSHSLRTVFAAYM
;
A
#
# COMPACT_ATOMS: atom_id res chain seq x y z
N LEU A 1 13.35 9.83 1.38
CA LEU A 1 13.51 8.40 1.73
C LEU A 1 14.90 8.08 2.28
N ASP A 2 15.94 8.76 1.85
CA ASP A 2 17.22 8.79 2.60
C ASP A 2 17.02 9.48 3.95
N ASP A 3 16.04 10.37 4.04
CA ASP A 3 15.63 11.02 5.29
C ASP A 3 14.92 10.04 6.24
N ALA A 4 14.25 9.00 5.72
CA ALA A 4 13.56 8.01 6.56
C ALA A 4 14.54 7.24 7.47
N ALA A 5 15.77 7.00 7.02
CA ALA A 5 16.80 6.38 7.86
C ALA A 5 17.24 7.31 9.00
N SER A 6 17.27 8.63 8.79
CA SER A 6 17.55 9.64 9.81
C SER A 6 16.40 9.80 10.80
N ASP A 7 15.16 9.51 10.37
CA ASP A 7 13.94 9.62 11.19
C ASP A 7 13.63 8.36 12.01
N GLY A 8 14.56 7.41 12.09
CA GLY A 8 14.44 6.24 12.95
C GLY A 8 13.75 5.03 12.32
N VAL A 9 13.69 4.96 10.98
CA VAL A 9 13.25 3.74 10.29
C VAL A 9 14.22 2.60 10.59
N LYS A 10 13.70 1.51 11.10
CA LYS A 10 14.50 0.37 11.54
C LYS A 10 14.72 -0.62 10.39
N GLU A 11 15.89 -1.26 10.40
CA GLU A 11 16.28 -2.27 9.40
C GLU A 11 15.25 -3.41 9.28
N GLN A 12 14.69 -3.87 10.40
CA GLN A 12 13.70 -4.94 10.44
C GLN A 12 12.32 -4.58 9.87
N TRP A 13 12.11 -3.34 9.44
CA TRP A 13 10.86 -2.94 8.82
C TRP A 13 10.86 -3.09 7.30
N TYR A 14 12.04 -3.25 6.68
CA TYR A 14 12.15 -3.38 5.22
C TYR A 14 11.69 -4.77 4.73
N ALA A 15 11.21 -4.80 3.50
CA ALA A 15 11.03 -6.03 2.73
C ALA A 15 12.32 -6.34 1.96
N PHE A 16 12.68 -7.62 1.87
CA PHE A 16 13.93 -8.08 1.28
C PHE A 16 13.68 -8.99 0.07
N ARG A 17 14.63 -9.01 -0.87
CA ARG A 17 14.61 -9.85 -2.07
C ARG A 17 15.01 -11.30 -1.81
N ASN A 18 15.61 -11.58 -0.67
CA ASN A 18 16.05 -12.92 -0.28
C ASN A 18 15.86 -13.14 1.24
N ASP A 19 15.88 -14.39 1.64
CA ASP A 19 15.69 -14.85 3.01
C ASP A 19 16.88 -14.54 3.97
N ARG A 20 17.95 -13.95 3.44
CA ARG A 20 19.16 -13.59 4.20
C ARG A 20 19.25 -12.10 4.50
N HIS A 21 18.18 -11.35 4.24
CA HIS A 21 18.07 -9.87 4.44
C HIS A 21 19.28 -9.08 3.93
N GLY A 22 19.89 -9.53 2.83
CA GLY A 22 21.02 -8.82 2.20
C GLY A 22 20.58 -7.70 1.24
N ASP A 23 19.47 -7.88 0.55
CA ASP A 23 18.98 -6.97 -0.49
C ASP A 23 17.58 -6.48 -0.14
N LYS A 24 17.44 -5.21 0.24
CA LYS A 24 16.15 -4.54 0.39
C LYS A 24 15.43 -4.44 -0.95
N ASP A 25 14.12 -4.58 -0.95
CA ASP A 25 13.34 -4.33 -2.17
C ASP A 25 13.40 -2.85 -2.55
N LEU A 26 14.04 -2.59 -3.67
CA LEU A 26 14.28 -1.26 -4.21
C LEU A 26 13.46 -1.05 -5.49
N HIS A 27 12.61 -0.04 -5.50
CA HIS A 27 12.02 0.49 -6.71
C HIS A 27 12.85 1.65 -7.21
N GLN A 28 13.54 1.43 -8.32
CA GLN A 28 14.38 2.44 -8.94
C GLN A 28 13.52 3.53 -9.58
N LEU A 29 13.83 4.76 -9.24
CA LEU A 29 13.27 5.94 -9.87
C LEU A 29 14.21 6.44 -10.97
N PRO A 30 13.71 7.28 -11.91
CA PRO A 30 14.56 7.92 -12.91
C PRO A 30 15.76 8.62 -12.26
N SER A 31 16.91 8.62 -12.94
CA SER A 31 18.17 9.20 -12.44
C SER A 31 18.09 10.70 -12.09
N SER A 32 17.06 11.39 -12.57
CA SER A 32 16.75 12.79 -12.20
C SER A 32 16.20 12.94 -10.78
N TRP A 33 15.74 11.86 -10.15
CA TRP A 33 15.27 11.84 -8.77
C TRP A 33 16.43 11.63 -7.81
N LYS A 34 16.40 12.29 -6.65
CA LYS A 34 17.50 12.23 -5.68
C LYS A 34 17.57 10.95 -4.86
N SER A 35 16.46 10.20 -4.80
CA SER A 35 16.38 8.97 -4.02
C SER A 35 15.52 7.91 -4.71
N SER A 36 15.68 6.66 -4.31
CA SER A 36 14.85 5.53 -4.69
C SER A 36 13.80 5.23 -3.62
N ILE A 37 12.80 4.39 -3.96
CA ILE A 37 11.76 3.97 -3.02
C ILE A 37 12.10 2.57 -2.52
N TYR A 38 12.19 2.42 -1.20
CA TYR A 38 12.29 1.11 -0.56
C TYR A 38 10.93 0.64 -0.07
N LEU A 39 10.61 -0.63 -0.30
CA LEU A 39 9.41 -1.23 0.25
C LEU A 39 9.64 -1.60 1.71
N LEU A 40 8.70 -1.21 2.56
CA LEU A 40 8.63 -1.64 3.95
C LEU A 40 7.58 -2.75 4.07
N ASP A 41 7.79 -3.69 5.00
CA ASP A 41 6.83 -4.78 5.23
C ASP A 41 5.52 -4.22 5.79
N PRO A 42 4.42 -4.23 5.02
CA PRO A 42 3.15 -3.67 5.47
C PRO A 42 2.51 -4.46 6.62
N ALA A 43 2.97 -5.69 6.91
CA ALA A 43 2.51 -6.50 8.03
C ALA A 43 3.27 -6.21 9.33
N ASN A 44 4.41 -5.53 9.27
CA ASN A 44 5.24 -5.23 10.43
C ASN A 44 4.51 -4.30 11.41
N LYS A 45 4.30 -4.78 12.64
CA LYS A 45 3.51 -4.06 13.64
C LYS A 45 4.18 -2.79 14.17
N GLU A 46 5.50 -2.78 14.27
CA GLU A 46 6.23 -1.58 14.69
C GLU A 46 6.18 -0.50 13.61
N TRP A 47 6.31 -0.90 12.33
CA TRP A 47 6.14 -0.01 11.20
C TRP A 47 4.72 0.58 11.14
N GLN A 48 3.69 -0.26 11.32
CA GLN A 48 2.30 0.19 11.37
C GLN A 48 2.08 1.22 12.49
N ALA A 49 2.62 0.96 13.68
CA ALA A 49 2.49 1.88 14.81
C ALA A 49 3.22 3.21 14.55
N TYR A 50 4.42 3.15 13.98
CA TYR A 50 5.21 4.33 13.63
C TYR A 50 4.47 5.23 12.63
N ILE A 51 3.93 4.66 11.53
CA ILE A 51 3.19 5.44 10.54
C ILE A 51 1.88 6.01 11.12
N ALA A 52 1.18 5.26 11.94
CA ALA A 52 -0.01 5.76 12.61
C ALA A 52 0.29 6.97 13.50
N GLU A 53 1.41 6.94 14.22
CA GLU A 53 1.89 8.06 15.04
C GLU A 53 2.30 9.27 14.20
N ARG A 54 3.01 9.05 13.07
CA ARG A 54 3.33 10.15 12.14
C ARG A 54 2.06 10.80 11.55
N ASN A 55 1.02 10.02 11.30
CA ASN A 55 -0.26 10.55 10.86
C ASN A 55 -0.97 11.39 11.95
N ASP A 56 -0.78 11.11 13.25
CA ASP A 56 -1.28 11.98 14.33
C ASP A 56 -0.71 13.41 14.18
N GLU A 57 0.57 13.53 13.87
CA GLU A 57 1.24 14.83 13.69
C GLU A 57 0.67 15.57 12.47
N VAL A 58 0.45 14.84 11.37
CA VAL A 58 -0.15 15.43 10.16
C VAL A 58 -1.58 15.91 10.45
N TYR A 59 -2.40 15.09 11.09
CA TYR A 59 -3.79 15.45 11.41
C TYR A 59 -3.92 16.53 12.49
N SER A 60 -2.92 16.68 13.36
CA SER A 60 -2.88 17.80 14.32
C SER A 60 -2.53 19.13 13.67
N SER A 61 -1.82 19.08 12.55
CA SER A 61 -1.31 20.26 11.84
C SER A 61 -2.17 20.68 10.66
N PHE A 62 -2.91 19.74 10.07
CA PHE A 62 -3.70 19.94 8.85
C PHE A 62 -5.07 19.30 8.96
N ASP A 63 -6.09 20.00 8.49
CA ASP A 63 -7.48 19.50 8.46
C ASP A 63 -7.74 18.62 7.23
N PHE A 64 -7.01 17.48 7.15
CA PHE A 64 -7.24 16.47 6.12
C PHE A 64 -8.34 15.49 6.53
N ASP A 65 -9.23 15.14 5.59
CA ASP A 65 -10.26 14.11 5.79
C ASP A 65 -9.68 12.70 5.97
N GLY A 66 -8.49 12.45 5.47
CA GLY A 66 -7.82 11.17 5.47
C GLY A 66 -6.58 11.17 4.59
N TYR A 67 -6.16 10.00 4.12
CA TYR A 67 -5.03 9.88 3.22
C TYR A 67 -5.12 8.66 2.30
N GLN A 68 -4.35 8.71 1.22
CA GLN A 68 -4.17 7.61 0.28
C GLN A 68 -2.87 6.88 0.59
N ILE A 69 -2.97 5.56 0.73
CA ILE A 69 -1.81 4.66 0.78
C ILE A 69 -1.49 4.25 -0.65
N ASP A 70 -0.26 4.47 -1.06
CA ASP A 70 0.23 4.00 -2.34
C ASP A 70 1.04 2.71 -2.18
N GLN A 71 1.02 1.85 -3.19
CA GLN A 71 1.78 0.61 -3.23
C GLN A 71 2.51 0.47 -4.57
N LEU A 72 3.49 -0.43 -4.63
CA LEU A 72 4.33 -0.61 -5.80
C LEU A 72 3.89 -1.76 -6.74
N GLY A 73 2.65 -2.24 -6.57
CA GLY A 73 2.15 -3.39 -7.33
C GLY A 73 2.77 -4.71 -6.89
N SER A 74 2.71 -5.72 -7.77
CA SER A 74 3.35 -7.02 -7.53
C SER A 74 4.87 -6.89 -7.60
N ARG A 75 5.55 -7.42 -6.57
CA ARG A 75 7.01 -7.35 -6.43
C ARG A 75 7.70 -8.71 -6.53
N GLY A 76 6.95 -9.77 -6.84
CA GLY A 76 7.45 -11.14 -6.78
C GLY A 76 7.63 -11.62 -5.33
N ASP A 77 8.54 -12.57 -5.12
CA ASP A 77 8.82 -13.10 -3.80
C ASP A 77 9.63 -12.11 -2.97
N LEU A 78 9.10 -11.78 -1.80
CA LEU A 78 9.76 -10.93 -0.83
C LEU A 78 9.75 -11.61 0.54
N TYR A 79 10.65 -11.18 1.41
CA TYR A 79 10.90 -11.76 2.72
C TYR A 79 10.96 -10.66 3.78
N ASP A 80 10.53 -10.97 5.00
CA ASP A 80 10.75 -10.12 6.16
C ASP A 80 12.20 -10.23 6.67
N TYR A 81 12.52 -9.47 7.70
CA TYR A 81 13.84 -9.50 8.33
C TYR A 81 14.21 -10.84 8.95
N SER A 82 13.24 -11.70 9.30
CA SER A 82 13.48 -13.04 9.81
C SER A 82 13.74 -14.08 8.71
N GLY A 83 13.61 -13.70 7.43
CA GLY A 83 13.71 -14.59 6.28
C GLY A 83 12.40 -15.31 5.95
N SER A 84 11.28 -14.93 6.58
CA SER A 84 9.97 -15.52 6.28
C SER A 84 9.38 -14.85 5.04
N LYS A 85 8.78 -15.64 4.15
CA LYS A 85 8.15 -15.14 2.93
C LYS A 85 6.96 -14.24 3.24
N LEU A 86 6.94 -13.04 2.68
CA LEU A 86 5.85 -12.09 2.84
C LEU A 86 4.63 -12.44 1.98
N ASN A 87 3.45 -12.17 2.54
CA ASN A 87 2.20 -12.11 1.79
C ASN A 87 1.74 -10.65 1.75
N LEU A 88 2.20 -9.89 0.74
CA LEU A 88 1.91 -8.47 0.63
C LEU A 88 0.40 -8.16 0.66
N PRO A 89 -0.48 -8.86 -0.10
CA PRO A 89 -1.91 -8.58 -0.03
C PRO A 89 -2.51 -8.69 1.37
N ARG A 90 -2.11 -9.69 2.16
CA ARG A 90 -2.51 -9.80 3.58
C ARG A 90 -1.89 -8.70 4.43
N GLY A 91 -0.65 -8.34 4.14
CA GLY A 91 0.04 -7.21 4.77
C GLY A 91 -0.72 -5.91 4.56
N TYR A 92 -1.25 -5.66 3.37
CA TYR A 92 -2.06 -4.48 3.06
C TYR A 92 -3.33 -4.42 3.91
N ALA A 93 -4.08 -5.52 4.02
CA ALA A 93 -5.25 -5.57 4.90
C ALA A 93 -4.88 -5.29 6.36
N SER A 94 -3.76 -5.87 6.84
CA SER A 94 -3.25 -5.62 8.19
C SER A 94 -2.85 -4.17 8.42
N PHE A 95 -2.24 -3.53 7.43
CA PHE A 95 -1.86 -2.11 7.48
C PHE A 95 -3.10 -1.21 7.53
N ILE A 96 -4.08 -1.45 6.65
CA ILE A 96 -5.37 -0.76 6.64
C ILE A 96 -6.05 -0.86 8.01
N ASP A 97 -6.07 -2.06 8.61
CA ASP A 97 -6.62 -2.29 9.93
C ASP A 97 -5.96 -1.42 11.00
N ALA A 98 -4.65 -1.39 11.02
CA ALA A 98 -3.90 -0.60 12.00
C ALA A 98 -4.17 0.91 11.87
N MET A 99 -4.23 1.41 10.63
CA MET A 99 -4.52 2.82 10.37
C MET A 99 -5.95 3.18 10.81
N LYS A 100 -6.94 2.35 10.48
CA LYS A 100 -8.34 2.57 10.89
C LYS A 100 -8.55 2.40 12.40
N GLN A 101 -7.79 1.55 13.07
CA GLN A 101 -7.84 1.45 14.54
C GLN A 101 -7.36 2.75 15.20
N ARG A 102 -6.32 3.37 14.69
CA ARG A 102 -5.78 4.64 15.22
C ARG A 102 -6.68 5.83 14.88
N HIS A 103 -7.17 5.89 13.64
CA HIS A 103 -7.92 7.01 13.09
C HIS A 103 -9.27 6.54 12.52
N PRO A 104 -10.23 6.08 13.35
CA PRO A 104 -11.46 5.46 12.86
C PRO A 104 -12.35 6.42 12.07
N GLN A 105 -12.25 7.72 12.32
CA GLN A 105 -13.04 8.76 11.65
C GLN A 105 -12.40 9.30 10.36
N LYS A 106 -11.10 8.99 10.13
CA LYS A 106 -10.41 9.47 8.94
C LYS A 106 -10.66 8.53 7.77
N ARG A 107 -10.86 9.11 6.58
CA ARG A 107 -10.99 8.35 5.33
C ARG A 107 -9.68 7.69 4.95
N LEU A 108 -9.78 6.52 4.36
CA LEU A 108 -8.63 5.73 3.96
C LEU A 108 -8.85 5.10 2.60
N VAL A 109 -7.88 5.26 1.72
CA VAL A 109 -7.85 4.67 0.40
C VAL A 109 -6.49 4.02 0.19
N MET A 110 -6.47 2.86 -0.45
CA MET A 110 -5.24 2.21 -0.88
C MET A 110 -5.28 1.98 -2.39
N ASN A 111 -4.24 2.43 -3.08
CA ASN A 111 -4.06 2.17 -4.50
C ASN A 111 -3.76 0.69 -4.74
N ALA A 112 -4.56 0.04 -5.57
CA ALA A 112 -4.30 -1.32 -6.03
C ALA A 112 -3.70 -1.28 -7.45
N VAL A 113 -2.39 -1.00 -7.54
CA VAL A 113 -1.66 -0.91 -8.81
C VAL A 113 -1.78 -2.21 -9.60
N GLY A 114 -2.27 -2.16 -10.84
CA GLY A 114 -2.55 -3.33 -11.66
C GLY A 114 -3.51 -4.31 -10.98
N SER A 115 -4.43 -3.83 -10.15
CA SER A 115 -5.37 -4.62 -9.34
C SER A 115 -4.69 -5.56 -8.31
N TYR A 116 -3.39 -5.38 -8.06
CA TYR A 116 -2.66 -6.23 -7.12
C TYR A 116 -3.14 -6.01 -5.67
N GLY A 117 -3.55 -7.10 -5.03
CA GLY A 117 -4.09 -7.07 -3.67
C GLY A 117 -5.50 -6.47 -3.54
N ALA A 118 -6.19 -6.16 -4.65
CA ALA A 118 -7.51 -5.53 -4.65
C ALA A 118 -8.54 -6.28 -3.78
N SER A 119 -8.55 -7.61 -3.83
CA SER A 119 -9.48 -8.42 -3.02
C SER A 119 -9.27 -8.28 -1.52
N GLN A 120 -8.03 -8.17 -1.06
CA GLN A 120 -7.69 -7.98 0.35
C GLN A 120 -7.94 -6.53 0.79
N ILE A 121 -7.66 -5.57 -0.08
CA ILE A 121 -7.90 -4.15 0.18
C ILE A 121 -9.41 -3.89 0.29
N ALA A 122 -10.18 -4.24 -0.72
CA ALA A 122 -11.63 -4.07 -0.73
C ALA A 122 -12.32 -4.94 0.33
N GLY A 123 -11.89 -6.21 0.46
CA GLY A 123 -12.43 -7.16 1.44
C GLY A 123 -12.15 -6.80 2.90
N SER A 124 -11.23 -5.87 3.18
CA SER A 124 -11.02 -5.34 4.53
C SER A 124 -12.27 -4.63 5.08
N GLY A 125 -13.13 -4.10 4.20
CA GLY A 125 -14.31 -3.30 4.55
C GLY A 125 -13.98 -1.95 5.19
N LYS A 126 -12.71 -1.50 5.10
CA LYS A 126 -12.19 -0.33 5.83
C LYS A 126 -11.65 0.78 4.93
N VAL A 127 -11.61 0.56 3.63
CA VAL A 127 -11.34 1.60 2.64
C VAL A 127 -12.64 2.30 2.24
N ASP A 128 -12.57 3.57 1.90
CA ASP A 128 -13.75 4.37 1.57
C ASP A 128 -14.18 4.20 0.10
N PHE A 129 -13.26 3.78 -0.77
CA PHE A 129 -13.54 3.34 -2.15
C PHE A 129 -12.39 2.45 -2.66
N CYS A 130 -12.65 1.70 -3.73
CA CYS A 130 -11.64 0.89 -4.41
C CYS A 130 -10.92 1.76 -5.44
N TYR A 131 -9.66 2.12 -5.17
CA TYR A 131 -8.82 2.85 -6.10
C TYR A 131 -7.90 1.87 -6.83
N ASN A 132 -7.90 1.95 -8.15
CA ASN A 132 -7.07 1.11 -9.01
C ASN A 132 -6.29 1.97 -9.99
N GLU A 133 -5.00 1.72 -10.07
CA GLU A 133 -4.11 2.30 -11.07
C GLU A 133 -3.81 1.25 -12.13
N LEU A 134 -4.16 1.57 -13.38
CA LEU A 134 -4.03 0.68 -14.53
C LEU A 134 -3.14 1.33 -15.59
N TRP A 135 -2.15 0.58 -16.05
CA TRP A 135 -1.13 1.07 -16.97
C TRP A 135 -1.15 0.33 -18.32
N GLY A 136 -0.85 1.08 -19.40
CA GLY A 136 -0.64 0.53 -20.72
C GLY A 136 -1.84 -0.25 -21.24
N ASP A 137 -1.60 -1.44 -21.78
CA ASP A 137 -2.61 -2.29 -22.41
C ASP A 137 -3.71 -2.80 -21.46
N GLU A 138 -3.50 -2.65 -20.14
CA GLU A 138 -4.50 -2.99 -19.14
C GLU A 138 -5.63 -1.95 -19.02
N ALA A 139 -5.48 -0.78 -19.64
CA ALA A 139 -6.40 0.34 -19.50
C ALA A 139 -7.47 0.43 -20.61
N ASP A 140 -7.84 -0.66 -21.27
CA ASP A 140 -8.96 -0.69 -22.21
C ASP A 140 -10.33 -0.70 -21.49
N PHE A 141 -11.40 -0.32 -22.20
CA PHE A 141 -12.75 -0.23 -21.62
C PHE A 141 -13.27 -1.58 -21.11
N SER A 142 -12.91 -2.69 -21.74
CA SER A 142 -13.35 -4.03 -21.31
C SER A 142 -12.67 -4.42 -20.00
N HIS A 143 -11.39 -4.06 -19.82
CA HIS A 143 -10.65 -4.29 -18.61
C HIS A 143 -11.18 -3.42 -17.45
N LEU A 144 -11.44 -2.12 -17.69
CA LEU A 144 -12.07 -1.24 -16.69
C LEU A 144 -13.39 -1.82 -16.16
N HIS A 145 -14.26 -2.30 -17.06
CA HIS A 145 -15.52 -2.94 -16.67
C HIS A 145 -15.30 -4.20 -15.83
N SER A 146 -14.30 -5.00 -16.18
CA SER A 146 -13.93 -6.21 -15.44
C SER A 146 -13.44 -5.90 -14.03
N VAL A 147 -12.65 -4.85 -13.87
CA VAL A 147 -12.15 -4.39 -12.56
C VAL A 147 -13.30 -3.90 -11.68
N ILE A 148 -14.24 -3.10 -12.22
CA ILE A 148 -15.43 -2.67 -11.47
C ILE A 148 -16.18 -3.89 -10.94
N LYS A 149 -16.47 -4.84 -11.81
CA LYS A 149 -17.21 -6.06 -11.47
C LYS A 149 -16.47 -6.92 -10.43
N ALA A 150 -15.15 -6.99 -10.50
CA ALA A 150 -14.33 -7.68 -9.50
C ALA A 150 -14.39 -6.97 -8.14
N ASN A 151 -14.25 -5.65 -8.12
CA ASN A 151 -14.32 -4.86 -6.89
C ASN A 151 -15.69 -4.97 -6.21
N ASP A 152 -16.78 -4.96 -6.98
CA ASP A 152 -18.14 -5.19 -6.47
C ASP A 152 -18.26 -6.55 -5.77
N ASN A 153 -17.57 -7.58 -6.28
CA ASN A 153 -17.56 -8.91 -5.67
C ASN A 153 -16.67 -9.00 -4.41
N TYR A 154 -15.60 -8.21 -4.34
CA TYR A 154 -14.67 -8.22 -3.20
C TYR A 154 -15.23 -7.48 -1.99
N SER A 155 -16.05 -6.46 -2.22
CA SER A 155 -16.58 -5.61 -1.17
C SER A 155 -17.97 -6.07 -0.71
N SER A 156 -18.11 -6.26 0.60
CA SER A 156 -19.43 -6.50 1.22
C SER A 156 -20.33 -5.24 1.26
N HIS A 157 -19.80 -4.07 0.86
CA HIS A 157 -20.44 -2.76 1.06
C HIS A 157 -20.64 -1.97 -0.24
N SER A 158 -20.54 -2.59 -1.41
CA SER A 158 -20.74 -1.94 -2.70
C SER A 158 -19.89 -0.67 -2.87
N LEU A 159 -18.59 -0.77 -2.60
CA LEU A 159 -17.66 0.34 -2.73
C LEU A 159 -17.56 0.80 -4.19
N ARG A 160 -17.55 2.11 -4.40
CA ARG A 160 -17.31 2.68 -5.73
C ARG A 160 -15.87 2.44 -6.15
N THR A 161 -15.69 2.15 -7.45
CA THR A 161 -14.36 2.07 -8.06
C THR A 161 -13.96 3.42 -8.64
N VAL A 162 -12.73 3.83 -8.35
CA VAL A 162 -12.08 5.03 -8.89
C VAL A 162 -10.83 4.57 -9.63
N PHE A 163 -10.61 5.10 -10.82
CA PHE A 163 -9.46 4.75 -11.64
C PHE A 163 -8.49 5.90 -11.84
N ALA A 164 -7.19 5.60 -11.81
CA ALA A 164 -6.19 6.27 -12.61
C ALA A 164 -5.85 5.33 -13.78
N ALA A 165 -6.37 5.61 -14.97
CA ALA A 165 -6.17 4.80 -16.16
C ALA A 165 -5.36 5.59 -17.18
N TYR A 166 -4.20 5.08 -17.54
CA TYR A 166 -3.27 5.67 -18.51
C TYR A 166 -3.44 4.97 -19.86
N MET A 167 -4.41 5.48 -20.64
CA MET A 167 -4.77 4.94 -21.97
C MET A 167 -4.07 5.71 -23.10
#